data_5599cb7641937c762e3d11be5a07f065
#
_entry.id   5599cb7641937c762e3d11be5a07f065
#
_cell.length_a   1.000
_cell.length_b   1.000
_cell.length_c   1.000
_cell.angle_alpha   90.00
_cell.angle_beta   90.00
_cell.angle_gamma   90.00
#
_symmetry.space_group_name_H-M   'P 1'
#
loop_
_entity.id
_entity.type
_entity.pdbx_description
1 polymer ?
#
loop_
_entity_poly.entity_id
_entity_poly.type
_entity_poly.pdbx_seq_one_letter_code
_entity_poly.pdbx_strand_id
1 'polypeptide(L)'
;MALSTVLALVSALVPFLHLPMGGNFTLASMLPVVVISYMFGVGWGLFAAFTYSVIQIVMDLCMGLSGSVLLPLFLPQSDDYMGAFAAVSILVLDYFVAYSALGLGGVLRDRVKSKTAALVGGALIAVGVRYLVHVLSGYIFYGAWAEWFFSQEGWFQGFGAWLLARLDGGALALVYSFFYNGLYMIPEVVVTALVAVPISRIARIRREEPLKKGN
;
A
#
# COMPACT_ATOMS: atom_id res chain seq x y z
N MET A 1 -14.69 1.36 -6.68
CA MET A 1 -13.63 2.31 -7.06
C MET A 1 -13.90 3.71 -6.53
N ALA A 2 -15.03 4.36 -6.83
CA ALA A 2 -15.31 5.74 -6.38
C ALA A 2 -15.08 5.96 -4.87
N LEU A 3 -15.59 5.06 -4.01
CA LEU A 3 -15.38 5.17 -2.56
C LEU A 3 -13.89 5.09 -2.18
N SER A 4 -13.12 4.19 -2.78
CA SER A 4 -11.68 4.11 -2.55
C SER A 4 -10.97 5.40 -2.94
N THR A 5 -11.32 5.96 -4.10
CA THR A 5 -10.75 7.22 -4.60
C THR A 5 -11.10 8.39 -3.68
N VAL A 6 -12.36 8.50 -3.24
CA VAL A 6 -12.79 9.57 -2.32
C VAL A 6 -12.05 9.45 -0.98
N LEU A 7 -11.94 8.24 -0.41
CA LEU A 7 -11.22 8.03 0.85
C LEU A 7 -9.73 8.36 0.72
N ALA A 8 -9.09 7.98 -0.39
CA ALA A 8 -7.71 8.33 -0.65
C ALA A 8 -7.53 9.85 -0.80
N LEU A 9 -8.41 10.51 -1.57
CA LEU A 9 -8.36 11.95 -1.77
C LEU A 9 -8.56 12.73 -0.46
N VAL A 10 -9.56 12.34 0.33
CA VAL A 10 -9.80 12.95 1.65
C VAL A 10 -8.58 12.77 2.56
N SER A 11 -7.97 11.57 2.54
CA SER A 11 -6.75 11.32 3.32
C SER A 11 -5.58 12.18 2.86
N ALA A 12 -5.42 12.38 1.54
CA ALA A 12 -4.39 13.24 0.97
C ALA A 12 -4.55 14.74 1.32
N LEU A 13 -5.73 15.17 1.76
CA LEU A 13 -5.97 16.54 2.25
C LEU A 13 -5.63 16.73 3.73
N VAL A 14 -5.27 15.67 4.44
CA VAL A 14 -5.00 15.68 5.89
C VAL A 14 -3.50 15.64 6.14
N PRO A 15 -2.86 16.77 6.51
CA PRO A 15 -1.39 16.86 6.56
C PRO A 15 -0.71 15.85 7.51
N PHE A 16 -1.32 15.52 8.66
CA PHE A 16 -0.73 14.61 9.64
C PHE A 16 -0.73 13.13 9.21
N LEU A 17 -1.40 12.80 8.10
CA LEU A 17 -1.39 11.46 7.49
C LEU A 17 -0.21 11.27 6.52
N HIS A 18 0.54 12.34 6.26
CA HIS A 18 1.69 12.31 5.34
C HIS A 18 2.98 12.08 6.12
N LEU A 19 3.83 11.22 5.58
CA LEU A 19 5.20 11.05 6.04
C LEU A 19 6.17 11.85 5.16
N PRO A 20 7.33 12.23 5.70
CA PRO A 20 8.44 12.71 4.88
C PRO A 20 8.72 11.70 3.76
N MET A 21 9.17 12.15 2.59
CA MET A 21 9.51 11.30 1.43
C MET A 21 8.31 10.60 0.76
N GLY A 22 7.09 11.14 0.93
CA GLY A 22 5.91 10.76 0.15
C GLY A 22 5.09 9.59 0.67
N GLY A 23 5.46 8.95 1.77
CA GLY A 23 4.60 7.95 2.42
C GLY A 23 3.37 8.60 3.03
N ASN A 24 2.20 8.03 2.80
CA ASN A 24 0.98 8.49 3.44
C ASN A 24 0.09 7.28 3.81
N PHE A 25 -0.60 7.33 4.94
CA PHE A 25 -1.60 6.32 5.24
C PHE A 25 -3.01 6.86 5.00
N THR A 26 -3.91 5.99 4.57
CA THR A 26 -5.25 6.38 4.17
C THR A 26 -6.31 5.85 5.15
N LEU A 27 -7.47 6.50 5.17
CA LEU A 27 -8.59 6.10 6.03
C LEU A 27 -9.34 4.92 5.38
N ALA A 28 -8.71 3.73 5.39
CA ALA A 28 -9.26 2.49 4.82
C ALA A 28 -9.60 2.57 3.32
N SER A 29 -8.89 3.38 2.52
CA SER A 29 -9.15 3.53 1.08
C SER A 29 -9.00 2.23 0.28
N MET A 30 -8.24 1.27 0.81
CA MET A 30 -8.02 -0.04 0.20
C MET A 30 -9.19 -1.01 0.43
N LEU A 31 -9.96 -0.81 1.51
CA LEU A 31 -11.00 -1.75 1.93
C LEU A 31 -12.09 -1.98 0.88
N PRO A 32 -12.59 -0.97 0.14
CA PRO A 32 -13.59 -1.23 -0.91
C PRO A 32 -13.08 -2.17 -2.02
N VAL A 33 -11.80 -2.12 -2.36
CA VAL A 33 -11.17 -3.05 -3.34
C VAL A 33 -11.12 -4.46 -2.77
N VAL A 34 -10.69 -4.61 -1.52
CA VAL A 34 -10.68 -5.88 -0.79
C VAL A 34 -12.10 -6.46 -0.70
N VAL A 35 -13.11 -5.63 -0.44
CA VAL A 35 -14.53 -6.05 -0.41
C VAL A 35 -15.00 -6.56 -1.77
N ILE A 36 -14.62 -5.91 -2.87
CA ILE A 36 -14.93 -6.42 -4.23
C ILE A 36 -14.33 -7.82 -4.42
N SER A 37 -13.06 -8.00 -4.06
CA SER A 37 -12.40 -9.30 -4.12
C SER A 37 -13.11 -10.35 -3.25
N TYR A 38 -13.50 -9.96 -2.04
CA TYR A 38 -14.24 -10.84 -1.14
C TYR A 38 -15.62 -11.23 -1.69
N MET A 39 -16.37 -10.31 -2.30
CA MET A 39 -17.72 -10.57 -2.84
C MET A 39 -17.68 -11.38 -4.12
N PHE A 40 -16.83 -11.00 -5.07
CA PHE A 40 -16.86 -11.50 -6.45
C PHE A 40 -15.71 -12.47 -6.78
N GLY A 41 -14.75 -12.64 -5.85
CA GLY A 41 -13.60 -13.52 -6.03
C GLY A 41 -12.34 -12.76 -6.46
N VAL A 42 -11.20 -13.47 -6.34
CA VAL A 42 -9.86 -12.89 -6.56
C VAL A 42 -9.68 -12.33 -7.98
N GLY A 43 -10.24 -12.97 -9.01
CA GLY A 43 -10.13 -12.48 -10.40
C GLY A 43 -10.74 -11.09 -10.58
N TRP A 44 -11.97 -10.87 -10.11
CA TRP A 44 -12.60 -9.55 -10.10
C TRP A 44 -11.90 -8.57 -9.17
N GLY A 45 -11.38 -9.09 -8.04
CA GLY A 45 -10.55 -8.33 -7.12
C GLY A 45 -9.29 -7.78 -7.78
N LEU A 46 -8.55 -8.60 -8.52
CA LEU A 46 -7.34 -8.21 -9.25
C LEU A 46 -7.65 -7.16 -10.33
N PHE A 47 -8.73 -7.36 -11.09
CA PHE A 47 -9.15 -6.37 -12.08
C PHE A 47 -9.49 -5.02 -11.44
N ALA A 48 -10.26 -5.04 -10.36
CA ALA A 48 -10.60 -3.84 -9.61
C ALA A 48 -9.36 -3.17 -8.99
N ALA A 49 -8.44 -3.96 -8.44
CA ALA A 49 -7.20 -3.49 -7.85
C ALA A 49 -6.27 -2.86 -8.90
N PHE A 50 -6.13 -3.48 -10.07
CA PHE A 50 -5.39 -2.90 -11.18
C PHE A 50 -6.01 -1.57 -11.67
N THR A 51 -7.35 -1.53 -11.80
CA THR A 51 -8.04 -0.27 -12.14
C THR A 51 -7.79 0.81 -11.09
N TYR A 52 -7.76 0.42 -9.80
CA TYR A 52 -7.47 1.35 -8.72
C TYR A 52 -6.01 1.83 -8.77
N SER A 53 -5.05 0.98 -9.17
CA SER A 53 -3.65 1.42 -9.35
C SER A 53 -3.52 2.52 -10.41
N VAL A 54 -4.23 2.40 -11.52
CA VAL A 54 -4.27 3.45 -12.56
C VAL A 54 -4.85 4.77 -12.00
N ILE A 55 -5.93 4.67 -11.21
CA ILE A 55 -6.51 5.86 -10.55
C ILE A 55 -5.48 6.51 -9.61
N GLN A 56 -4.73 5.72 -8.84
CA GLN A 56 -3.72 6.22 -7.93
C GLN A 56 -2.56 6.92 -8.67
N ILE A 57 -2.14 6.39 -9.80
CA ILE A 57 -1.13 7.04 -10.66
C ILE A 57 -1.65 8.40 -11.14
N VAL A 58 -2.89 8.45 -11.65
CA VAL A 58 -3.50 9.72 -12.09
C VAL A 58 -3.62 10.71 -10.95
N MET A 59 -4.05 10.26 -9.77
CA MET A 59 -4.13 11.11 -8.57
C MET A 59 -2.76 11.66 -8.19
N ASP A 60 -1.72 10.83 -8.17
CA ASP A 60 -0.35 11.25 -7.87
C ASP A 60 0.12 12.33 -8.84
N LEU A 61 -0.02 12.08 -10.15
CA LEU A 61 0.38 13.04 -11.17
C LEU A 61 -0.39 14.37 -11.10
N CYS A 62 -1.66 14.34 -10.67
CA CYS A 62 -2.48 15.55 -10.48
C CYS A 62 -2.02 16.40 -9.28
N MET A 63 -1.24 15.86 -8.34
CA MET A 63 -0.72 16.62 -7.21
C MET A 63 0.40 17.60 -7.60
N GLY A 64 0.91 17.53 -8.82
CA GLY A 64 1.99 18.37 -9.33
C GLY A 64 3.35 18.05 -8.70
N LEU A 65 4.38 18.82 -9.05
CA LEU A 65 5.77 18.56 -8.62
C LEU A 65 5.98 18.52 -7.11
N SER A 66 5.24 19.33 -6.36
CA SER A 66 5.39 19.42 -4.90
C SER A 66 4.65 18.34 -4.12
N GLY A 67 3.74 17.60 -4.77
CA GLY A 67 2.90 16.60 -4.12
C GLY A 67 2.98 15.22 -4.74
N SER A 68 3.48 15.10 -5.97
CA SER A 68 3.67 13.82 -6.65
C SER A 68 4.94 13.12 -6.18
N VAL A 69 4.84 11.82 -5.95
CA VAL A 69 6.01 10.95 -5.72
C VAL A 69 6.62 10.49 -7.03
N LEU A 70 5.78 10.28 -8.06
CA LEU A 70 6.23 9.78 -9.36
C LEU A 70 6.89 10.84 -10.22
N LEU A 71 6.29 12.02 -10.31
CA LEU A 71 6.72 13.04 -11.27
C LEU A 71 8.19 13.45 -11.10
N PRO A 72 8.71 13.68 -9.87
CA PRO A 72 10.11 13.99 -9.65
C PRO A 72 11.07 12.91 -10.17
N LEU A 73 10.70 11.63 -10.09
CA LEU A 73 11.55 10.52 -10.51
C LEU A 73 11.85 10.51 -12.00
N PHE A 74 10.96 11.13 -12.81
CA PHE A 74 11.08 11.19 -14.27
C PHE A 74 11.71 12.49 -14.78
N LEU A 75 11.86 13.50 -13.93
CA LEU A 75 12.34 14.83 -14.34
C LEU A 75 13.83 15.01 -14.02
N PRO A 76 14.71 15.10 -15.03
CA PRO A 76 16.18 15.23 -14.83
C PRO A 76 16.62 16.44 -13.98
N GLN A 77 15.77 17.45 -13.86
CA GLN A 77 16.01 18.64 -13.04
C GLN A 77 15.58 18.48 -11.58
N SER A 78 14.99 17.35 -11.21
CA SER A 78 14.59 17.05 -9.84
C SER A 78 15.74 16.44 -9.05
N ASP A 79 15.85 16.77 -7.76
CA ASP A 79 16.79 16.13 -6.83
C ASP A 79 16.48 14.64 -6.60
N ASP A 80 15.22 14.24 -6.86
CA ASP A 80 14.77 12.85 -6.73
C ASP A 80 14.89 12.05 -8.04
N TYR A 81 15.53 12.61 -9.08
CA TYR A 81 15.69 11.93 -10.35
C TYR A 81 16.57 10.68 -10.22
N MET A 82 16.00 9.53 -10.54
CA MET A 82 16.68 8.22 -10.43
C MET A 82 17.02 7.59 -11.80
N GLY A 83 16.72 8.28 -12.90
CA GLY A 83 16.83 7.73 -14.24
C GLY A 83 15.60 6.95 -14.69
N ALA A 84 15.36 6.88 -15.98
CA ALA A 84 14.14 6.33 -16.56
C ALA A 84 13.88 4.86 -16.16
N PHE A 85 14.93 4.03 -16.07
CA PHE A 85 14.77 2.63 -15.69
C PHE A 85 14.28 2.47 -14.26
N ALA A 86 14.87 3.19 -13.31
CA ALA A 86 14.45 3.14 -11.90
C ALA A 86 13.03 3.71 -11.74
N ALA A 87 12.74 4.85 -12.36
CA ALA A 87 11.42 5.49 -12.33
C ALA A 87 10.31 4.56 -12.86
N VAL A 88 10.53 3.90 -14.00
CA VAL A 88 9.58 2.91 -14.55
C VAL A 88 9.45 1.70 -13.64
N SER A 89 10.55 1.21 -13.07
CA SER A 89 10.52 0.07 -12.17
C SER A 89 9.75 0.37 -10.88
N ILE A 90 9.93 1.56 -10.30
CA ILE A 90 9.18 2.06 -9.14
C ILE A 90 7.69 2.19 -9.50
N LEU A 91 7.35 2.78 -10.66
CA LEU A 91 5.98 2.85 -11.14
C LEU A 91 5.33 1.46 -11.21
N VAL A 92 6.05 0.48 -11.75
CA VAL A 92 5.53 -0.90 -11.86
C VAL A 92 5.36 -1.54 -10.48
N LEU A 93 6.37 -1.47 -9.62
CA LEU A 93 6.33 -2.12 -8.31
C LEU A 93 5.37 -1.43 -7.35
N ASP A 94 5.51 -0.13 -7.13
CA ASP A 94 4.80 0.58 -6.06
C ASP A 94 3.37 0.94 -6.43
N TYR A 95 3.04 1.00 -7.72
CA TYR A 95 1.66 1.21 -8.16
C TYR A 95 1.03 -0.06 -8.72
N PHE A 96 1.52 -0.60 -9.85
CA PHE A 96 0.82 -1.72 -10.47
C PHE A 96 0.85 -2.99 -9.61
N VAL A 97 2.03 -3.43 -9.15
CA VAL A 97 2.15 -4.68 -8.39
C VAL A 97 1.58 -4.50 -6.98
N ALA A 98 2.00 -3.46 -6.27
CA ALA A 98 1.59 -3.23 -4.89
C ALA A 98 0.08 -3.04 -4.75
N TYR A 99 -0.55 -2.21 -5.58
CA TYR A 99 -2.00 -2.05 -5.52
C TYR A 99 -2.76 -3.28 -6.03
N SER A 100 -2.25 -4.00 -7.05
CA SER A 100 -2.88 -5.24 -7.52
C SER A 100 -2.95 -6.32 -6.44
N ALA A 101 -2.02 -6.31 -5.47
CA ALA A 101 -2.07 -7.21 -4.32
C ALA A 101 -3.38 -7.10 -3.51
N LEU A 102 -4.07 -5.95 -3.55
CA LEU A 102 -5.38 -5.78 -2.90
C LEU A 102 -6.43 -6.74 -3.46
N GLY A 103 -6.26 -7.20 -4.69
CA GLY A 103 -7.10 -8.23 -5.31
C GLY A 103 -7.05 -9.58 -4.60
N LEU A 104 -6.04 -9.85 -3.76
CA LEU A 104 -5.94 -11.05 -2.93
C LEU A 104 -6.92 -11.04 -1.74
N GLY A 105 -7.61 -9.93 -1.48
CA GLY A 105 -8.53 -9.80 -0.35
C GLY A 105 -9.63 -10.85 -0.27
N GLY A 106 -9.97 -11.50 -1.39
CA GLY A 106 -10.95 -12.58 -1.45
C GLY A 106 -10.39 -14.00 -1.27
N VAL A 107 -9.09 -14.17 -1.04
CA VAL A 107 -8.43 -15.51 -1.01
C VAL A 107 -8.98 -16.44 0.07
N LEU A 108 -9.50 -15.90 1.16
CA LEU A 108 -10.08 -16.66 2.28
C LEU A 108 -11.60 -16.79 2.20
N ARG A 109 -12.27 -16.21 1.20
CA ARG A 109 -13.73 -16.15 1.12
C ARG A 109 -14.40 -17.53 1.20
N ASP A 110 -13.84 -18.53 0.55
CA ASP A 110 -14.42 -19.88 0.47
C ASP A 110 -13.68 -20.90 1.37
N ARG A 111 -12.61 -20.46 2.04
CA ARG A 111 -11.77 -21.29 2.93
C ARG A 111 -12.13 -21.11 4.40
N VAL A 112 -12.70 -19.97 4.79
CA VAL A 112 -12.99 -19.62 6.18
C VAL A 112 -14.50 -19.44 6.34
N LYS A 113 -15.12 -20.19 7.28
CA LYS A 113 -16.58 -20.16 7.53
C LYS A 113 -17.06 -18.79 8.05
N SER A 114 -16.31 -18.18 8.97
CA SER A 114 -16.66 -16.87 9.50
C SER A 114 -16.43 -15.77 8.45
N LYS A 115 -17.49 -15.05 8.09
CA LYS A 115 -17.43 -13.92 7.14
C LYS A 115 -16.46 -12.84 7.58
N THR A 116 -16.51 -12.50 8.87
CA THR A 116 -15.61 -11.50 9.46
C THR A 116 -14.17 -11.98 9.38
N ALA A 117 -13.88 -13.20 9.82
CA ALA A 117 -12.52 -13.75 9.76
C ALA A 117 -12.01 -13.86 8.31
N ALA A 118 -12.89 -14.22 7.35
CA ALA A 118 -12.52 -14.29 5.93
C ALA A 118 -12.20 -12.91 5.34
N LEU A 119 -13.02 -11.87 5.63
CA LEU A 119 -12.78 -10.53 5.12
C LEU A 119 -11.58 -9.86 5.80
N VAL A 120 -11.47 -9.94 7.13
CA VAL A 120 -10.35 -9.36 7.88
C VAL A 120 -9.04 -10.07 7.51
N GLY A 121 -9.03 -11.41 7.51
CA GLY A 121 -7.85 -12.18 7.13
C GLY A 121 -7.43 -11.95 5.67
N GLY A 122 -8.41 -11.82 4.75
CA GLY A 122 -8.16 -11.45 3.36
C GLY A 122 -7.55 -10.04 3.24
N ALA A 123 -8.04 -9.08 4.01
CA ALA A 123 -7.48 -7.73 4.06
C ALA A 123 -6.03 -7.75 4.59
N LEU A 124 -5.77 -8.49 5.67
CA LEU A 124 -4.42 -8.63 6.23
C LEU A 124 -3.44 -9.24 5.22
N ILE A 125 -3.86 -10.29 4.49
CA ILE A 125 -3.04 -10.90 3.42
C ILE A 125 -2.78 -9.90 2.30
N ALA A 126 -3.81 -9.24 1.80
CA ALA A 126 -3.72 -8.31 0.68
C ALA A 126 -2.79 -7.12 0.99
N VAL A 127 -3.00 -6.47 2.14
CA VAL A 127 -2.18 -5.33 2.57
C VAL A 127 -0.78 -5.79 3.00
N GLY A 128 -0.64 -6.99 3.59
CA GLY A 128 0.64 -7.58 3.92
C GLY A 128 1.50 -7.85 2.66
N VAL A 129 0.92 -8.41 1.61
CA VAL A 129 1.63 -8.60 0.33
C VAL A 129 2.02 -7.25 -0.28
N ARG A 130 1.12 -6.26 -0.26
CA ARG A 130 1.43 -4.90 -0.68
C ARG A 130 2.62 -4.33 0.08
N TYR A 131 2.64 -4.49 1.41
CA TYR A 131 3.77 -4.05 2.25
C TYR A 131 5.09 -4.69 1.81
N LEU A 132 5.10 -6.00 1.57
CA LEU A 132 6.31 -6.68 1.11
C LEU A 132 6.80 -6.19 -0.25
N VAL A 133 5.89 -5.83 -1.17
CA VAL A 133 6.26 -5.23 -2.46
C VAL A 133 6.91 -3.86 -2.25
N HIS A 134 6.34 -3.01 -1.39
CA HIS A 134 6.96 -1.72 -1.06
C HIS A 134 8.31 -1.88 -0.34
N VAL A 135 8.46 -2.89 0.52
CA VAL A 135 9.76 -3.19 1.14
C VAL A 135 10.79 -3.59 0.08
N LEU A 136 10.40 -4.40 -0.90
CA LEU A 136 11.28 -4.79 -1.99
C LEU A 136 11.70 -3.58 -2.84
N SER A 137 10.75 -2.74 -3.22
CA SER A 137 11.00 -1.51 -3.97
C SER A 137 11.91 -0.55 -3.19
N GLY A 138 11.59 -0.31 -1.93
CA GLY A 138 12.36 0.55 -1.04
C GLY A 138 13.80 0.07 -0.84
N TYR A 139 13.99 -1.24 -0.71
CA TYR A 139 15.32 -1.84 -0.62
C TYR A 139 16.16 -1.62 -1.90
N ILE A 140 15.54 -1.81 -3.07
CA ILE A 140 16.26 -1.74 -4.36
C ILE A 140 16.56 -0.29 -4.75
N PHE A 141 15.58 0.62 -4.60
CA PHE A 141 15.66 1.96 -5.20
C PHE A 141 15.92 3.07 -4.19
N TYR A 142 15.50 2.90 -2.94
CA TYR A 142 15.58 3.95 -1.93
C TYR A 142 16.60 3.66 -0.81
N GLY A 143 17.35 2.56 -0.92
CA GLY A 143 18.33 2.18 0.10
C GLY A 143 19.43 3.22 0.36
N ALA A 144 19.78 4.03 -0.64
CA ALA A 144 20.74 5.12 -0.50
C ALA A 144 20.30 6.20 0.53
N TRP A 145 19.00 6.32 0.81
CA TRP A 145 18.47 7.28 1.79
C TRP A 145 18.54 6.78 3.24
N ALA A 146 18.95 5.52 3.46
CA ALA A 146 18.90 4.89 4.77
C ALA A 146 19.75 5.60 5.81
N GLU A 147 20.98 6.00 5.47
CA GLU A 147 21.89 6.74 6.38
C GLU A 147 21.30 8.09 6.74
N TRP A 148 20.85 8.84 5.72
CA TRP A 148 20.23 10.14 5.93
C TRP A 148 19.00 10.00 6.82
N PHE A 149 18.11 9.05 6.55
CA PHE A 149 16.88 8.85 7.32
C PHE A 149 17.17 8.56 8.79
N PHE A 150 18.07 7.62 9.09
CA PHE A 150 18.38 7.24 10.46
C PHE A 150 19.26 8.26 11.20
N SER A 151 19.84 9.23 10.50
CA SER A 151 20.56 10.35 11.13
C SER A 151 19.66 11.52 11.54
N GLN A 152 18.38 11.51 11.13
CA GLN A 152 17.47 12.62 11.45
C GLN A 152 17.18 12.71 12.95
N GLU A 153 17.05 13.95 13.43
CA GLU A 153 16.58 14.22 14.78
C GLU A 153 15.09 13.86 14.91
N GLY A 154 14.70 13.34 16.07
CA GLY A 154 13.32 13.00 16.33
C GLY A 154 13.15 11.86 17.33
N TRP A 155 11.93 11.34 17.44
CA TRP A 155 11.56 10.31 18.42
C TRP A 155 12.32 8.99 18.26
N PHE A 156 12.88 8.70 17.08
CA PHE A 156 13.64 7.49 16.79
C PHE A 156 15.17 7.71 16.68
N GLN A 157 15.68 8.92 16.99
CA GLN A 157 17.10 9.28 16.85
C GLN A 157 18.04 8.30 17.55
N GLY A 158 17.73 7.89 18.80
CA GLY A 158 18.55 6.92 19.53
C GLY A 158 18.57 5.54 18.86
N PHE A 159 17.44 5.11 18.31
CA PHE A 159 17.33 3.87 17.52
C PHE A 159 18.10 3.99 16.20
N GLY A 160 17.96 5.12 15.50
CA GLY A 160 18.71 5.42 14.28
C GLY A 160 20.23 5.35 14.51
N ALA A 161 20.74 6.06 15.52
CA ALA A 161 22.14 6.02 15.88
C ALA A 161 22.63 4.60 16.26
N TRP A 162 21.81 3.82 16.94
CA TRP A 162 22.10 2.43 17.28
C TRP A 162 22.20 1.53 16.03
N LEU A 163 21.36 1.76 15.02
CA LEU A 163 21.40 1.06 13.73
C LEU A 163 22.64 1.43 12.94
N LEU A 164 22.91 2.74 12.78
CA LEU A 164 24.05 3.26 12.03
C LEU A 164 25.42 2.79 12.61
N ALA A 165 25.47 2.53 13.91
CA ALA A 165 26.66 1.99 14.54
C ALA A 165 26.89 0.49 14.28
N ARG A 166 25.94 -0.25 13.69
CA ARG A 166 25.94 -1.71 13.55
C ARG A 166 25.67 -2.23 12.16
N LEU A 167 25.01 -1.45 11.34
CA LEU A 167 24.56 -1.85 10.00
C LEU A 167 25.05 -0.84 8.97
N ASP A 168 25.43 -1.36 7.82
CA ASP A 168 25.81 -0.61 6.63
C ASP A 168 25.25 -1.26 5.37
N GLY A 169 25.41 -0.60 4.23
CA GLY A 169 25.09 -1.13 2.90
C GLY A 169 23.71 -1.75 2.80
N GLY A 170 23.64 -2.96 2.23
CA GLY A 170 22.37 -3.65 1.98
C GLY A 170 21.58 -4.01 3.24
N ALA A 171 22.26 -4.30 4.36
CA ALA A 171 21.59 -4.61 5.62
C ALA A 171 20.86 -3.38 6.17
N LEU A 172 21.51 -2.22 6.15
CA LEU A 172 20.91 -0.94 6.55
C LEU A 172 19.77 -0.55 5.62
N ALA A 173 19.95 -0.70 4.31
CA ALA A 173 18.91 -0.42 3.30
C ALA A 173 17.66 -1.29 3.51
N LEU A 174 17.83 -2.57 3.84
CA LEU A 174 16.71 -3.47 4.11
C LEU A 174 15.94 -3.06 5.37
N VAL A 175 16.64 -2.76 6.46
CA VAL A 175 16.04 -2.29 7.71
C VAL A 175 15.33 -0.96 7.51
N TYR A 176 15.94 -0.04 6.77
CA TYR A 176 15.32 1.22 6.37
C TYR A 176 14.00 0.98 5.64
N SER A 177 14.02 0.13 4.63
CA SER A 177 12.82 -0.12 3.84
C SER A 177 11.68 -0.75 4.66
N PHE A 178 11.98 -1.72 5.55
CA PHE A 178 11.00 -2.26 6.49
C PHE A 178 10.46 -1.20 7.43
N PHE A 179 11.35 -0.41 8.03
CA PHE A 179 10.96 0.59 9.01
C PHE A 179 10.13 1.71 8.37
N TYR A 180 10.63 2.31 7.27
CA TYR A 180 9.96 3.41 6.59
C TYR A 180 8.58 3.00 6.06
N ASN A 181 8.49 1.91 5.32
CA ASN A 181 7.21 1.41 4.82
C ASN A 181 6.28 0.98 5.96
N GLY A 182 6.83 0.47 7.07
CA GLY A 182 6.07 0.13 8.27
C GLY A 182 5.36 1.32 8.91
N LEU A 183 5.94 2.51 8.87
CA LEU A 183 5.37 3.71 9.48
C LEU A 183 3.98 4.06 8.93
N TYR A 184 3.71 3.81 7.65
CA TYR A 184 2.39 4.06 7.07
C TYR A 184 1.58 2.77 6.82
N MET A 185 2.22 1.66 6.49
CA MET A 185 1.50 0.42 6.20
C MET A 185 0.95 -0.28 7.44
N ILE A 186 1.62 -0.20 8.60
CA ILE A 186 1.11 -0.79 9.84
C ILE A 186 -0.17 -0.06 10.31
N PRO A 187 -0.22 1.28 10.43
CA PRO A 187 -1.46 1.99 10.68
C PRO A 187 -2.56 1.66 9.66
N GLU A 188 -2.22 1.58 8.38
CA GLU A 188 -3.16 1.24 7.31
C GLU A 188 -3.77 -0.16 7.50
N VAL A 189 -2.95 -1.15 7.84
CA VAL A 189 -3.41 -2.52 8.16
C VAL A 189 -4.38 -2.51 9.32
N VAL A 190 -4.03 -1.80 10.40
CA VAL A 190 -4.86 -1.73 11.61
C VAL A 190 -6.20 -1.07 11.30
N VAL A 191 -6.20 0.09 10.65
CA VAL A 191 -7.44 0.82 10.29
C VAL A 191 -8.29 -0.03 9.35
N THR A 192 -7.70 -0.62 8.31
CA THR A 192 -8.41 -1.48 7.35
C THR A 192 -9.04 -2.69 8.06
N ALA A 193 -8.32 -3.36 8.94
CA ALA A 193 -8.82 -4.50 9.70
C ALA A 193 -9.97 -4.12 10.64
N LEU A 194 -9.83 -3.01 11.37
CA LEU A 194 -10.87 -2.51 12.29
C LEU A 194 -12.16 -2.16 11.53
N VAL A 195 -12.05 -1.47 10.39
CA VAL A 195 -13.21 -1.10 9.56
C VAL A 195 -13.82 -2.31 8.85
N ALA A 196 -13.02 -3.32 8.49
CA ALA A 196 -13.52 -4.56 7.89
C ALA A 196 -14.47 -5.34 8.82
N VAL A 197 -14.31 -5.25 10.16
CA VAL A 197 -15.19 -5.94 11.12
C VAL A 197 -16.66 -5.52 10.97
N PRO A 198 -17.06 -4.24 11.14
CA PRO A 198 -18.44 -3.83 10.95
C PRO A 198 -18.92 -4.01 9.50
N ILE A 199 -18.06 -3.77 8.52
CA ILE A 199 -18.39 -3.97 7.10
C ILE A 199 -18.80 -5.41 6.80
N SER A 200 -18.12 -6.41 7.39
CA SER A 200 -18.43 -7.83 7.22
C SER A 200 -19.84 -8.22 7.69
N ARG A 201 -20.45 -7.41 8.56
CA ARG A 201 -21.80 -7.64 9.13
C ARG A 201 -22.91 -7.06 8.26
N ILE A 202 -22.58 -6.23 7.26
CA ILE A 202 -23.59 -5.64 6.38
C ILE A 202 -24.21 -6.74 5.51
N ALA A 203 -25.53 -6.87 5.54
CA ALA A 203 -26.28 -7.94 4.85
C ALA A 203 -26.06 -7.98 3.33
N ARG A 204 -25.74 -6.84 2.70
CA ARG A 204 -25.47 -6.73 1.26
C ARG A 204 -24.12 -7.29 0.84
N ILE A 205 -23.16 -7.45 1.77
CA ILE A 205 -21.86 -8.08 1.52
C ILE A 205 -22.06 -9.60 1.64
N ARG A 206 -22.89 -10.15 0.74
CA ARG A 206 -23.09 -11.59 0.60
C ARG A 206 -22.12 -12.11 -0.46
N ARG A 207 -21.58 -13.30 -0.19
CA ARG A 207 -20.92 -14.10 -1.24
C ARG A 207 -21.96 -14.42 -2.29
N GLU A 208 -21.71 -14.14 -3.56
CA GLU A 208 -22.44 -14.78 -4.62
C GLU A 208 -22.08 -16.27 -4.56
N GLU A 209 -23.05 -17.13 -4.31
CA GLU A 209 -22.84 -18.57 -4.43
C GLU A 209 -22.51 -18.88 -5.89
N PRO A 210 -21.47 -19.69 -6.16
CA PRO A 210 -21.22 -20.11 -7.52
C PRO A 210 -22.49 -20.77 -8.05
N LEU A 211 -22.94 -20.33 -9.24
CA LEU A 211 -24.05 -20.94 -9.94
C LEU A 211 -23.83 -22.46 -9.89
N LYS A 212 -24.73 -23.20 -9.22
CA LYS A 212 -24.71 -24.66 -9.26
C LYS A 212 -24.72 -25.03 -10.73
N LYS A 213 -23.60 -25.55 -11.24
CA LYS A 213 -23.59 -26.17 -12.56
C LYS A 213 -24.67 -27.22 -12.49
N GLY A 214 -25.78 -27.00 -13.20
CA GLY A 214 -26.85 -27.98 -13.34
C GLY A 214 -26.25 -29.27 -13.86
N ASN A 215 -26.57 -30.34 -13.14
CA ASN A 215 -26.32 -31.71 -13.61
C ASN A 215 -27.07 -31.96 -14.89
#